data_b93a2bff9f799c97cd1c98584d52026a
#
_entry.id   b93a2bff9f799c97cd1c98584d52026a
#
_cell.length_a   1.000
_cell.length_b   1.000
_cell.length_c   1.000
_cell.angle_alpha   90.00
_cell.angle_beta   90.00
_cell.angle_gamma   90.00
#
_symmetry.space_group_name_H-M   'P 1'
#
loop_
_entity.id
_entity.type
_entity.pdbx_description
1 polymer ?
#
loop_
_entity_poly.entity_id
_entity_poly.type
_entity_poly.pdbx_seq_one_letter_code
_entity_poly.pdbx_strand_id
1 'polypeptide(L)'
;MERPRDVLAELSALVHERLAPVTVGAATEGGWIGLDHLLRDPRALAPLVAVSGGRRFRSDDWALVVAQVARESIQVLVTAAVNLWTRDRRLFDMSAANVVLREGPVATEVGLRRARLAVLADDPLAPAAGTDAEVEVVTEAQLLQRLVERVIGRSVPLGAVPRGPADQVAAVAAIVATVRRTVRSGQRHLWGTAGLAIGSTLASASHAIGERADRDRDTLFAARRDLARTVDLTTVDDALGGTVTFALRRTCCLLLKLPDEAQCGTCSLRDHDACVARMTDWHRVERRRRRSTT
;
A
#
# COMPACT_ATOMS: atom_id res chain seq x y z
N MET A 1 -31.53 -12.48 14.14
CA MET A 1 -30.26 -12.03 14.76
C MET A 1 -29.15 -12.92 14.21
N GLU A 2 -28.53 -12.48 13.09
CA GLU A 2 -27.45 -13.22 12.45
C GLU A 2 -26.22 -13.25 13.35
N ARG A 3 -25.52 -14.36 13.33
CA ARG A 3 -24.45 -14.64 14.30
C ARG A 3 -23.16 -13.88 13.97
N PRO A 4 -22.37 -13.44 14.97
CA PRO A 4 -21.10 -12.72 14.77
C PRO A 4 -20.09 -13.42 13.82
N ARG A 5 -20.26 -14.73 13.60
CA ARG A 5 -19.43 -15.51 12.67
C ARG A 5 -19.56 -15.11 11.20
N ASP A 6 -20.71 -14.56 10.81
CA ASP A 6 -20.97 -14.22 9.40
C ASP A 6 -20.24 -12.92 9.02
N VAL A 7 -20.12 -11.96 9.94
CA VAL A 7 -19.37 -10.72 9.73
C VAL A 7 -17.88 -11.00 9.48
N LEU A 8 -17.27 -11.89 10.25
CA LEU A 8 -15.87 -12.28 10.05
C LEU A 8 -15.67 -13.06 8.75
N ALA A 9 -16.63 -13.88 8.33
CA ALA A 9 -16.59 -14.59 7.07
C ALA A 9 -16.73 -13.63 5.88
N GLU A 10 -17.65 -12.66 5.94
CA GLU A 10 -17.79 -11.60 4.94
C GLU A 10 -16.57 -10.70 4.88
N LEU A 11 -16.00 -10.33 6.03
CA LEU A 11 -14.76 -9.57 6.11
C LEU A 11 -13.58 -10.36 5.51
N SER A 12 -13.49 -11.66 5.78
CA SER A 12 -12.46 -12.54 5.20
C SER A 12 -12.62 -12.68 3.70
N ALA A 13 -13.85 -12.82 3.20
CA ALA A 13 -14.16 -12.88 1.77
C ALA A 13 -13.82 -11.55 1.07
N LEU A 14 -14.22 -10.41 1.67
CA LEU A 14 -13.91 -9.07 1.17
C LEU A 14 -12.39 -8.83 1.11
N VAL A 15 -11.67 -9.26 2.15
CA VAL A 15 -10.22 -9.18 2.21
C VAL A 15 -9.58 -10.02 1.11
N HIS A 16 -10.02 -11.25 0.94
CA HIS A 16 -9.48 -12.14 -0.08
C HIS A 16 -9.73 -11.61 -1.50
N GLU A 17 -10.90 -11.05 -1.75
CA GLU A 17 -11.28 -10.49 -3.05
C GLU A 17 -10.60 -9.14 -3.35
N ARG A 18 -10.50 -8.24 -2.35
CA ARG A 18 -10.10 -6.84 -2.53
C ARG A 18 -8.70 -6.49 -2.05
N LEU A 19 -8.18 -7.26 -1.09
CA LEU A 19 -6.92 -6.98 -0.43
C LEU A 19 -5.84 -8.05 -0.68
N ALA A 20 -6.07 -9.03 -1.57
CA ALA A 20 -4.97 -9.91 -1.92
C ALA A 20 -3.75 -9.05 -2.33
N PRO A 21 -2.64 -9.13 -1.65
CA PRO A 21 -2.12 -10.19 -0.78
C PRO A 21 -2.07 -9.83 0.73
N VAL A 22 -3.12 -9.26 1.34
CA VAL A 22 -3.18 -8.99 2.78
C VAL A 22 -3.95 -10.11 3.49
N THR A 23 -3.36 -10.68 4.54
CA THR A 23 -3.98 -11.72 5.37
C THR A 23 -4.54 -11.09 6.63
N VAL A 24 -5.81 -11.35 6.98
CA VAL A 24 -6.41 -10.92 8.25
C VAL A 24 -6.40 -12.07 9.25
N GLY A 25 -6.23 -11.72 10.53
CA GLY A 25 -6.06 -12.72 11.61
C GLY A 25 -4.67 -13.36 11.60
N ALA A 26 -3.68 -12.71 10.98
CA ALA A 26 -2.30 -13.18 10.98
C ALA A 26 -1.76 -13.23 12.42
N ALA A 27 -1.54 -14.45 12.92
CA ALA A 27 -0.95 -14.67 14.21
C ALA A 27 0.53 -14.24 14.21
N THR A 28 1.06 -13.94 15.37
CA THR A 28 2.52 -13.69 15.55
C THR A 28 3.36 -14.97 15.41
N GLU A 29 2.72 -16.12 15.22
CA GLU A 29 3.33 -17.41 14.93
C GLU A 29 3.58 -17.59 13.44
N GLY A 30 4.51 -18.46 13.07
CA GLY A 30 4.78 -18.78 11.65
C GLY A 30 5.60 -17.74 10.89
N GLY A 31 6.52 -17.05 11.56
CA GLY A 31 7.47 -16.12 10.91
C GLY A 31 6.92 -14.70 10.65
N TRP A 32 5.75 -14.36 11.19
CA TRP A 32 5.24 -13.00 11.17
C TRP A 32 5.98 -12.08 12.14
N ILE A 33 6.35 -10.90 11.70
CA ILE A 33 7.05 -9.87 12.49
C ILE A 33 6.17 -8.63 12.54
N GLY A 34 5.82 -8.18 13.75
CA GLY A 34 5.00 -6.97 13.95
C GLY A 34 5.76 -5.69 13.65
N LEU A 35 5.10 -4.72 13.02
CA LEU A 35 5.70 -3.39 12.81
C LEU A 35 5.98 -2.67 14.13
N ASP A 36 5.17 -2.87 15.15
CA ASP A 36 5.41 -2.37 16.51
C ASP A 36 6.70 -2.95 17.11
N HIS A 37 7.02 -4.22 16.84
CA HIS A 37 8.28 -4.83 17.23
C HIS A 37 9.45 -4.23 16.45
N LEU A 38 9.33 -4.07 15.14
CA LEU A 38 10.34 -3.44 14.29
C LEU A 38 10.61 -1.97 14.67
N LEU A 39 9.62 -1.24 15.15
CA LEU A 39 9.81 0.11 15.68
C LEU A 39 10.66 0.12 16.96
N ARG A 40 10.55 -0.90 17.81
CA ARG A 40 11.37 -1.04 19.02
C ARG A 40 12.76 -1.57 18.72
N ASP A 41 12.81 -2.65 17.94
CA ASP A 41 14.06 -3.32 17.54
C ASP A 41 14.12 -3.52 16.01
N PRO A 42 14.76 -2.60 15.27
CA PRO A 42 14.92 -2.73 13.83
C PRO A 42 15.74 -3.95 13.40
N ARG A 43 16.54 -4.54 14.29
CA ARG A 43 17.35 -5.73 13.99
C ARG A 43 16.48 -6.96 13.76
N ALA A 44 15.25 -6.97 14.29
CA ALA A 44 14.27 -8.01 14.04
C ALA A 44 13.87 -8.14 12.55
N LEU A 45 14.24 -7.17 11.70
CA LEU A 45 14.09 -7.27 10.24
C LEU A 45 15.10 -8.24 9.59
N ALA A 46 16.19 -8.60 10.29
CA ALA A 46 17.30 -9.36 9.71
C ALA A 46 16.88 -10.74 9.11
N PRO A 47 16.05 -11.55 9.76
CA PRO A 47 15.63 -12.84 9.17
C PRO A 47 14.86 -12.66 7.85
N LEU A 48 13.95 -11.69 7.80
CA LEU A 48 13.17 -11.36 6.60
C LEU A 48 14.07 -10.94 5.45
N VAL A 49 15.03 -10.05 5.73
CA VAL A 49 15.98 -9.53 4.73
C VAL A 49 16.94 -10.61 4.24
N ALA A 50 17.45 -11.47 5.12
CA ALA A 50 18.37 -12.54 4.74
C ALA A 50 17.71 -13.53 3.76
N VAL A 51 16.47 -13.93 4.01
CA VAL A 51 15.72 -14.82 3.12
C VAL A 51 15.40 -14.13 1.79
N SER A 52 14.93 -12.87 1.81
CA SER A 52 14.63 -12.09 0.62
C SER A 52 15.88 -11.85 -0.25
N GLY A 53 17.01 -11.53 0.38
CA GLY A 53 18.28 -11.28 -0.32
C GLY A 53 18.72 -12.47 -1.15
N GLY A 54 18.80 -13.65 -0.55
CA GLY A 54 19.24 -14.86 -1.24
C GLY A 54 18.24 -15.39 -2.27
N ARG A 55 16.94 -15.41 -1.93
CA ARG A 55 15.91 -16.06 -2.76
C ARG A 55 15.39 -15.18 -3.89
N ARG A 56 15.07 -13.91 -3.59
CA ARG A 56 14.34 -13.04 -4.52
C ARG A 56 15.24 -12.01 -5.21
N PHE A 57 16.09 -11.36 -4.43
CA PHE A 57 16.84 -10.23 -4.96
C PHE A 57 18.24 -10.60 -5.45
N ARG A 58 18.72 -11.81 -5.15
CA ARG A 58 20.07 -12.29 -5.51
C ARG A 58 21.14 -11.26 -5.22
N SER A 59 21.05 -10.60 -4.08
CA SER A 59 21.93 -9.51 -3.70
C SER A 59 22.37 -9.65 -2.25
N ASP A 60 23.66 -9.46 -2.03
CA ASP A 60 24.29 -9.38 -0.72
C ASP A 60 24.33 -7.93 -0.19
N ASP A 61 23.89 -6.95 -0.99
CA ASP A 61 23.75 -5.58 -0.54
C ASP A 61 22.54 -5.46 0.42
N TRP A 62 22.86 -5.57 1.70
CA TRP A 62 21.89 -5.47 2.78
C TRP A 62 20.99 -4.23 2.70
N ALA A 63 21.58 -3.06 2.40
CA ALA A 63 20.83 -1.82 2.34
C ALA A 63 19.82 -1.81 1.19
N LEU A 64 20.22 -2.39 0.05
CA LEU A 64 19.36 -2.52 -1.12
C LEU A 64 18.22 -3.49 -0.86
N VAL A 65 18.51 -4.65 -0.25
CA VAL A 65 17.47 -5.65 0.08
C VAL A 65 16.47 -5.09 1.09
N VAL A 66 16.92 -4.43 2.16
CA VAL A 66 16.04 -3.74 3.13
C VAL A 66 15.14 -2.74 2.41
N ALA A 67 15.69 -1.94 1.49
CA ALA A 67 14.91 -0.96 0.74
C ALA A 67 13.85 -1.63 -0.15
N GLN A 68 14.13 -2.78 -0.76
CA GLN A 68 13.16 -3.50 -1.61
C GLN A 68 12.07 -4.18 -0.78
N VAL A 69 12.39 -4.83 0.32
CA VAL A 69 11.41 -5.41 1.26
C VAL A 69 10.43 -4.32 1.75
N ALA A 70 10.96 -3.17 2.14
CA ALA A 70 10.13 -2.05 2.59
C ALA A 70 9.27 -1.48 1.45
N ARG A 71 9.82 -1.36 0.23
CA ARG A 71 9.08 -0.91 -0.95
C ARG A 71 7.88 -1.81 -1.23
N GLU A 72 8.07 -3.13 -1.22
CA GLU A 72 7.00 -4.09 -1.44
C GLU A 72 5.91 -3.98 -0.35
N SER A 73 6.33 -3.95 0.92
CA SER A 73 5.41 -3.79 2.04
C SER A 73 4.56 -2.52 1.94
N ILE A 74 5.19 -1.38 1.61
CA ILE A 74 4.50 -0.09 1.42
C ILE A 74 3.52 -0.18 0.25
N GLN A 75 3.93 -0.76 -0.86
CA GLN A 75 3.08 -0.89 -2.04
C GLN A 75 1.82 -1.71 -1.73
N VAL A 76 1.97 -2.87 -1.09
CA VAL A 76 0.84 -3.73 -0.70
C VAL A 76 -0.11 -3.00 0.24
N LEU A 77 0.41 -2.44 1.33
CA LEU A 77 -0.40 -1.73 2.33
C LEU A 77 -1.19 -0.56 1.73
N VAL A 78 -0.51 0.29 0.97
CA VAL A 78 -1.14 1.50 0.42
C VAL A 78 -2.15 1.13 -0.67
N THR A 79 -1.81 0.20 -1.57
CA THR A 79 -2.73 -0.25 -2.62
C THR A 79 -4.00 -0.85 -2.01
N ALA A 80 -3.85 -1.74 -1.01
CA ALA A 80 -4.97 -2.36 -0.33
C ALA A 80 -5.88 -1.32 0.36
N ALA A 81 -5.29 -0.42 1.15
CA ALA A 81 -6.05 0.59 1.88
C ALA A 81 -6.76 1.57 0.95
N VAL A 82 -6.09 2.06 -0.11
CA VAL A 82 -6.67 3.01 -1.07
C VAL A 82 -7.76 2.36 -1.91
N ASN A 83 -7.60 1.09 -2.32
CA ASN A 83 -8.66 0.37 -3.03
C ASN A 83 -9.91 0.24 -2.17
N LEU A 84 -9.75 -0.21 -0.92
CA LEU A 84 -10.87 -0.40 0.00
C LEU A 84 -11.57 0.94 0.30
N TRP A 85 -10.79 1.99 0.55
CA TRP A 85 -11.33 3.32 0.81
C TRP A 85 -12.10 3.89 -0.40
N THR A 86 -11.52 3.84 -1.60
CA THR A 86 -12.13 4.48 -2.75
C THR A 86 -13.30 3.69 -3.34
N ARG A 87 -13.26 2.35 -3.29
CA ARG A 87 -14.32 1.49 -3.86
C ARG A 87 -15.47 1.25 -2.91
N ASP A 88 -15.13 0.90 -1.67
CA ASP A 88 -16.10 0.38 -0.70
C ASP A 88 -16.40 1.35 0.45
N ARG A 89 -15.70 2.50 0.54
CA ARG A 89 -15.79 3.44 1.68
C ARG A 89 -15.56 2.74 3.02
N ARG A 90 -14.60 1.85 3.06
CA ARG A 90 -14.19 1.07 4.22
C ARG A 90 -12.70 1.22 4.46
N LEU A 91 -12.24 1.02 5.67
CA LEU A 91 -10.81 1.04 5.99
C LEU A 91 -10.49 0.11 7.16
N PHE A 92 -9.55 -0.81 6.97
CA PHE A 92 -8.97 -1.56 8.08
C PHE A 92 -8.01 -0.70 8.91
N ASP A 93 -7.92 -1.01 10.21
CA ASP A 93 -6.85 -0.46 11.05
C ASP A 93 -5.50 -1.03 10.59
N MET A 94 -4.75 -0.21 9.89
CA MET A 94 -3.38 -0.51 9.44
C MET A 94 -2.36 0.31 10.23
N SER A 95 -2.58 0.47 11.54
CA SER A 95 -1.57 1.02 12.44
C SER A 95 -0.40 0.05 12.63
N ALA A 96 0.75 0.55 13.09
CA ALA A 96 1.91 -0.29 13.35
C ALA A 96 1.65 -1.39 14.39
N ALA A 97 0.70 -1.19 15.31
CA ALA A 97 0.30 -2.20 16.28
C ALA A 97 -0.44 -3.39 15.64
N ASN A 98 -1.15 -3.15 14.54
CA ASN A 98 -1.98 -4.16 13.89
C ASN A 98 -1.31 -4.85 12.69
N VAL A 99 -0.33 -4.21 12.05
CA VAL A 99 0.33 -4.74 10.84
C VAL A 99 1.49 -5.67 11.20
N VAL A 100 1.56 -6.81 10.52
CA VAL A 100 2.66 -7.77 10.57
C VAL A 100 3.19 -8.06 9.16
N LEU A 101 4.47 -8.39 9.06
CA LEU A 101 5.16 -8.72 7.81
C LEU A 101 5.73 -10.12 7.87
N ARG A 102 5.76 -10.83 6.75
CA ARG A 102 6.41 -12.13 6.59
C ARG A 102 7.04 -12.25 5.21
N GLU A 103 8.09 -13.07 5.10
CA GLU A 103 8.60 -13.48 3.81
C GLU A 103 7.62 -14.42 3.13
N GLY A 104 7.19 -14.05 1.94
CA GLY A 104 6.38 -14.89 1.07
C GLY A 104 7.22 -15.51 -0.06
N PRO A 105 6.63 -16.43 -0.82
CA PRO A 105 7.34 -17.12 -1.90
C PRO A 105 7.71 -16.18 -3.06
N VAL A 106 6.92 -15.15 -3.31
CA VAL A 106 7.05 -14.23 -4.45
C VAL A 106 7.34 -12.80 -4.01
N ALA A 107 6.77 -12.36 -2.89
CA ALA A 107 6.90 -11.01 -2.35
C ALA A 107 6.76 -11.02 -0.83
N THR A 108 7.12 -9.92 -0.19
CA THR A 108 6.81 -9.72 1.23
C THR A 108 5.31 -9.75 1.44
N GLU A 109 4.85 -10.62 2.31
CA GLU A 109 3.45 -10.72 2.70
C GLU A 109 3.15 -9.75 3.83
N VAL A 110 1.94 -9.19 3.78
CA VAL A 110 1.41 -8.28 4.79
C VAL A 110 0.23 -8.92 5.46
N GLY A 111 0.18 -8.85 6.78
CA GLY A 111 -0.94 -9.35 7.57
C GLY A 111 -1.47 -8.30 8.55
N LEU A 112 -2.71 -8.50 8.98
CA LEU A 112 -3.35 -7.77 10.06
C LEU A 112 -3.63 -8.75 11.22
N ARG A 113 -3.27 -8.35 12.43
CA ARG A 113 -3.55 -9.15 13.64
C ARG A 113 -5.04 -9.25 13.94
N ARG A 114 -5.77 -8.17 13.68
CA ARG A 114 -7.22 -8.02 13.94
C ARG A 114 -7.92 -7.40 12.75
N ALA A 115 -9.18 -7.81 12.55
CA ALA A 115 -10.04 -7.34 11.46
C ALA A 115 -10.77 -6.01 11.79
N ARG A 116 -10.15 -5.09 12.52
CA ARG A 116 -10.78 -3.81 12.86
C ARG A 116 -11.11 -3.00 11.62
N LEU A 117 -12.38 -2.72 11.40
CA LEU A 117 -12.91 -2.08 10.21
C LEU A 117 -13.67 -0.79 10.56
N ALA A 118 -13.30 0.30 9.91
CA ALA A 118 -14.09 1.53 9.88
C ALA A 118 -14.99 1.55 8.64
N VAL A 119 -16.28 1.87 8.83
CA VAL A 119 -17.32 1.91 7.80
C VAL A 119 -18.16 3.18 7.92
N LEU A 120 -18.86 3.56 6.85
CA LEU A 120 -19.84 4.65 6.89
C LEU A 120 -21.17 4.17 7.51
N ALA A 121 -22.02 5.11 7.89
CA ALA A 121 -23.32 4.81 8.53
C ALA A 121 -24.31 4.07 7.63
N ASP A 122 -24.18 4.20 6.31
CA ASP A 122 -24.99 3.52 5.29
C ASP A 122 -24.40 2.18 4.83
N ASP A 123 -23.27 1.78 5.39
CA ASP A 123 -22.63 0.49 5.08
C ASP A 123 -23.46 -0.67 5.65
N PRO A 124 -23.65 -1.77 4.90
CA PRO A 124 -24.33 -2.98 5.38
C PRO A 124 -23.79 -3.54 6.71
N LEU A 125 -22.52 -3.31 7.03
CA LEU A 125 -21.88 -3.73 8.28
C LEU A 125 -22.07 -2.73 9.43
N ALA A 126 -22.58 -1.52 9.19
CA ALA A 126 -22.77 -0.51 10.23
C ALA A 126 -23.62 -0.98 11.43
N PRO A 127 -24.69 -1.79 11.25
CA PRO A 127 -25.45 -2.34 12.39
C PRO A 127 -24.62 -3.22 13.32
N ALA A 128 -23.54 -3.83 12.85
CA ALA A 128 -22.67 -4.66 13.67
C ALA A 128 -21.82 -3.86 14.66
N ALA A 129 -21.59 -2.56 14.43
CA ALA A 129 -20.77 -1.72 15.30
C ALA A 129 -21.26 -1.64 16.77
N GLY A 130 -22.55 -1.88 17.00
CA GLY A 130 -23.12 -1.93 18.38
C GLY A 130 -22.85 -3.24 19.11
N THR A 131 -22.47 -4.30 18.42
CA THR A 131 -22.33 -5.67 18.96
C THR A 131 -20.96 -6.28 18.72
N ASP A 132 -20.21 -5.78 17.75
CA ASP A 132 -18.87 -6.22 17.40
C ASP A 132 -17.87 -5.07 17.55
N ALA A 133 -16.95 -5.20 18.51
CA ALA A 133 -15.91 -4.20 18.79
C ALA A 133 -14.89 -4.04 17.63
N GLU A 134 -14.92 -4.90 16.61
CA GLU A 134 -14.06 -4.83 15.44
C GLU A 134 -14.66 -3.94 14.32
N VAL A 135 -15.94 -3.53 14.42
CA VAL A 135 -16.60 -2.62 13.46
C VAL A 135 -16.86 -1.29 14.11
N GLU A 136 -16.47 -0.21 13.45
CA GLU A 136 -16.69 1.17 13.93
C GLU A 136 -17.34 2.01 12.83
N VAL A 137 -18.42 2.71 13.16
CA VAL A 137 -19.08 3.65 12.24
C VAL A 137 -18.42 5.02 12.35
N VAL A 138 -18.04 5.57 11.20
CA VAL A 138 -17.33 6.84 11.07
C VAL A 138 -17.93 7.69 9.96
N THR A 139 -17.61 8.99 9.95
CA THR A 139 -17.89 9.88 8.82
C THR A 139 -16.86 9.71 7.69
N GLU A 140 -17.19 10.16 6.49
CA GLU A 140 -16.26 10.14 5.35
C GLU A 140 -14.96 10.94 5.64
N ALA A 141 -15.09 12.09 6.31
CA ALA A 141 -13.93 12.89 6.72
C ALA A 141 -13.04 12.13 7.71
N GLN A 142 -13.63 11.41 8.67
CA GLN A 142 -12.87 10.57 9.62
C GLN A 142 -12.23 9.37 8.91
N LEU A 143 -12.89 8.79 7.90
CA LEU A 143 -12.33 7.68 7.13
C LEU A 143 -11.07 8.13 6.38
N LEU A 144 -11.12 9.29 5.69
CA LEU A 144 -9.95 9.90 5.05
C LEU A 144 -8.86 10.23 6.06
N GLN A 145 -9.22 10.83 7.19
CA GLN A 145 -8.27 11.14 8.27
C GLN A 145 -7.55 9.87 8.74
N ARG A 146 -8.27 8.76 8.92
CA ARG A 146 -7.67 7.47 9.30
C ARG A 146 -6.76 6.91 8.22
N LEU A 147 -7.12 6.98 6.95
CA LEU A 147 -6.25 6.59 5.85
C LEU A 147 -4.92 7.35 5.92
N VAL A 148 -4.98 8.65 6.13
CA VAL A 148 -3.78 9.49 6.24
C VAL A 148 -3.01 9.20 7.53
N GLU A 149 -3.67 9.07 8.67
CA GLU A 149 -3.01 9.00 9.98
C GLU A 149 -2.62 7.58 10.42
N ARG A 150 -3.35 6.54 9.98
CA ARG A 150 -3.13 5.15 10.41
C ARG A 150 -2.41 4.29 9.36
N VAL A 151 -2.61 4.59 8.09
CA VAL A 151 -1.96 3.85 6.99
C VAL A 151 -0.70 4.55 6.53
N ILE A 152 -0.84 5.78 6.04
CA ILE A 152 0.23 6.52 5.37
C ILE A 152 1.17 7.17 6.40
N GLY A 153 0.61 7.85 7.37
CA GLY A 153 1.33 8.68 8.33
C GLY A 153 1.66 10.06 7.78
N ARG A 154 1.97 10.98 8.67
CA ARG A 154 2.50 12.30 8.29
C ARG A 154 3.96 12.16 7.89
N SER A 155 4.43 13.02 6.99
CA SER A 155 5.87 13.04 6.68
C SER A 155 6.64 13.39 7.95
N VAL A 156 7.53 12.46 8.31
CA VAL A 156 8.37 12.61 9.49
C VAL A 156 9.63 13.37 9.07
N PRO A 157 10.01 14.46 9.75
CA PRO A 157 11.25 15.17 9.44
C PRO A 157 12.45 14.23 9.39
N LEU A 158 13.46 14.60 8.59
CA LEU A 158 14.71 13.84 8.48
C LEU A 158 15.30 13.61 9.89
N GLY A 159 15.42 12.36 10.31
CA GLY A 159 15.96 11.99 11.64
C GLY A 159 14.93 11.71 12.72
N ALA A 160 13.67 12.10 12.56
CA ALA A 160 12.66 11.81 13.56
C ALA A 160 12.15 10.37 13.45
N VAL A 161 11.98 9.71 14.59
CA VAL A 161 11.22 8.45 14.73
C VAL A 161 9.79 8.86 15.10
N PRO A 162 8.75 8.19 14.53
CA PRO A 162 7.39 8.43 15.00
C PRO A 162 7.32 8.26 16.50
N ARG A 163 6.83 9.29 17.20
CA ARG A 163 6.63 9.27 18.65
C ARG A 163 5.19 8.89 18.94
N GLY A 164 4.98 8.15 20.01
CA GLY A 164 3.67 7.73 20.46
C GLY A 164 3.51 6.21 20.52
N PRO A 165 2.39 5.74 21.08
CA PRO A 165 2.07 4.32 21.12
C PRO A 165 1.86 3.77 19.70
N ALA A 166 2.17 2.50 19.50
CA ALA A 166 2.22 1.86 18.17
C ALA A 166 0.86 1.88 17.44
N ASP A 167 -0.24 1.91 18.17
CA ASP A 167 -1.60 2.05 17.62
C ASP A 167 -1.89 3.43 17.03
N GLN A 168 -1.06 4.44 17.33
CA GLN A 168 -1.13 5.78 16.76
C GLN A 168 -0.11 6.02 15.65
N VAL A 169 0.79 5.06 15.42
CA VAL A 169 1.81 5.16 14.36
C VAL A 169 1.30 4.48 13.09
N ALA A 170 1.27 5.21 11.99
CA ALA A 170 0.90 4.69 10.69
C ALA A 170 1.89 3.65 10.16
N ALA A 171 1.40 2.61 9.48
CA ALA A 171 2.23 1.52 9.00
C ALA A 171 3.36 1.99 8.06
N VAL A 172 3.06 2.85 7.08
CA VAL A 172 4.09 3.34 6.14
C VAL A 172 5.16 4.16 6.88
N ALA A 173 4.76 5.03 7.80
CA ALA A 173 5.71 5.80 8.61
C ALA A 173 6.58 4.89 9.50
N ALA A 174 6.02 3.80 10.04
CA ALA A 174 6.73 2.79 10.81
C ALA A 174 7.77 2.06 9.96
N ILE A 175 7.41 1.63 8.75
CA ILE A 175 8.34 0.99 7.81
C ILE A 175 9.49 1.95 7.46
N VAL A 176 9.17 3.18 7.08
CA VAL A 176 10.18 4.20 6.73
C VAL A 176 11.14 4.46 7.90
N ALA A 177 10.60 4.60 9.12
CA ALA A 177 11.41 4.82 10.32
C ALA A 177 12.32 3.62 10.63
N THR A 178 11.82 2.38 10.50
CA THR A 178 12.58 1.16 10.69
C THR A 178 13.75 1.08 9.69
N VAL A 179 13.48 1.28 8.40
CA VAL A 179 14.52 1.27 7.35
C VAL A 179 15.63 2.27 7.66
N ARG A 180 15.29 3.49 8.05
CA ARG A 180 16.28 4.53 8.36
C ARG A 180 17.18 4.21 9.55
N ARG A 181 16.67 3.46 10.52
CA ARG A 181 17.45 2.98 11.68
C ARG A 181 18.29 1.75 11.34
N THR A 182 17.91 1.02 10.30
CA THR A 182 18.61 -0.20 9.87
C THR A 182 19.73 0.12 8.87
N VAL A 183 19.47 1.04 7.94
CA VAL A 183 20.41 1.38 6.86
C VAL A 183 20.47 2.87 6.60
N ARG A 184 21.64 3.35 6.11
CA ARG A 184 21.83 4.75 5.68
C ARG A 184 21.19 4.95 4.30
N SER A 185 19.88 4.82 4.22
CA SER A 185 19.13 5.04 2.97
C SER A 185 18.26 6.29 3.08
N GLY A 186 18.18 7.04 1.99
CA GLY A 186 17.24 8.15 1.87
C GLY A 186 15.81 7.63 1.90
N GLN A 187 14.92 8.32 2.63
CA GLN A 187 13.50 7.91 2.69
C GLN A 187 12.70 8.31 1.44
N ARG A 188 13.28 9.12 0.55
CA ARG A 188 12.57 9.70 -0.61
C ARG A 188 12.00 8.62 -1.54
N HIS A 189 12.73 7.51 -1.73
CA HIS A 189 12.26 6.40 -2.58
C HIS A 189 11.09 5.63 -1.97
N LEU A 190 11.04 5.51 -0.63
CA LEU A 190 9.94 4.84 0.10
C LEU A 190 8.66 5.67 0.06
N TRP A 191 8.76 6.98 0.35
CA TRP A 191 7.63 7.90 0.18
C TRP A 191 7.17 8.00 -1.27
N GLY A 192 8.11 7.94 -2.22
CA GLY A 192 7.78 7.85 -3.66
C GLY A 192 7.04 6.57 -4.03
N THR A 193 7.30 5.47 -3.32
CA THR A 193 6.51 4.24 -3.48
C THR A 193 5.08 4.42 -2.99
N ALA A 194 4.89 5.06 -1.83
CA ALA A 194 3.55 5.36 -1.33
C ALA A 194 2.78 6.28 -2.29
N GLY A 195 3.40 7.35 -2.78
CA GLY A 195 2.78 8.26 -3.76
C GLY A 195 2.39 7.55 -5.07
N LEU A 196 3.29 6.68 -5.60
CA LEU A 196 2.98 5.88 -6.78
C LEU A 196 1.83 4.90 -6.53
N ALA A 197 1.83 4.21 -5.39
CA ALA A 197 0.76 3.26 -5.05
C ALA A 197 -0.60 3.97 -4.97
N ILE A 198 -0.67 5.15 -4.36
CA ILE A 198 -1.86 6.00 -4.35
C ILE A 198 -2.28 6.36 -5.77
N GLY A 199 -1.38 6.97 -6.54
CA GLY A 199 -1.68 7.47 -7.88
C GLY A 199 -2.12 6.36 -8.84
N SER A 200 -1.42 5.23 -8.86
CA SER A 200 -1.76 4.09 -9.73
C SER A 200 -3.05 3.39 -9.32
N THR A 201 -3.32 3.26 -8.03
CA THR A 201 -4.56 2.66 -7.53
C THR A 201 -5.77 3.50 -7.91
N LEU A 202 -5.71 4.82 -7.69
CA LEU A 202 -6.81 5.73 -8.02
C LEU A 202 -6.98 5.91 -9.53
N ALA A 203 -5.89 5.96 -10.30
CA ALA A 203 -5.95 5.94 -11.75
C ALA A 203 -6.61 4.65 -12.30
N SER A 204 -6.30 3.49 -11.72
CA SER A 204 -6.99 2.24 -12.07
C SER A 204 -8.45 2.23 -11.64
N ALA A 205 -8.77 2.82 -10.50
CA ALA A 205 -10.14 2.89 -10.00
C ALA A 205 -11.03 3.82 -10.86
N SER A 206 -10.47 4.87 -11.49
CA SER A 206 -11.23 5.79 -12.34
C SER A 206 -11.92 5.08 -13.51
N HIS A 207 -11.36 3.98 -14.01
CA HIS A 207 -12.03 3.16 -15.03
C HIS A 207 -13.29 2.43 -14.52
N ALA A 208 -13.38 2.16 -13.22
CA ALA A 208 -14.49 1.42 -12.63
C ALA A 208 -15.54 2.32 -11.98
N ILE A 209 -15.12 3.44 -11.39
CA ILE A 209 -15.98 4.34 -10.61
C ILE A 209 -15.94 5.80 -11.09
N GLY A 210 -15.29 6.04 -12.23
CA GLY A 210 -15.31 7.34 -12.93
C GLY A 210 -14.77 8.51 -12.10
N GLU A 211 -15.38 9.68 -12.24
CA GLU A 211 -14.99 10.93 -11.60
C GLU A 211 -14.87 10.87 -10.06
N ARG A 212 -15.48 9.87 -9.42
CA ARG A 212 -15.34 9.68 -7.97
C ARG A 212 -13.89 9.37 -7.60
N ALA A 213 -13.22 8.50 -8.37
CA ALA A 213 -11.81 8.19 -8.11
C ALA A 213 -10.91 9.40 -8.34
N ASP A 214 -11.26 10.28 -9.29
CA ASP A 214 -10.51 11.52 -9.53
C ASP A 214 -10.66 12.49 -8.36
N ARG A 215 -11.88 12.67 -7.84
CA ARG A 215 -12.12 13.46 -6.63
C ARG A 215 -11.39 12.89 -5.40
N ASP A 216 -11.39 11.59 -5.23
CA ASP A 216 -10.68 10.90 -4.15
C ASP A 216 -9.17 11.13 -4.25
N ARG A 217 -8.62 11.06 -5.46
CA ARG A 217 -7.21 11.35 -5.74
C ARG A 217 -6.85 12.78 -5.35
N ASP A 218 -7.62 13.74 -5.80
CA ASP A 218 -7.36 15.16 -5.55
C ASP A 218 -7.48 15.46 -4.05
N THR A 219 -8.46 14.87 -3.36
CA THR A 219 -8.64 14.99 -1.91
C THR A 219 -7.46 14.39 -1.14
N LEU A 220 -7.03 13.18 -1.48
CA LEU A 220 -5.93 12.52 -0.80
C LEU A 220 -4.59 13.23 -1.05
N PHE A 221 -4.33 13.69 -2.28
CA PHE A 221 -3.13 14.45 -2.60
C PHE A 221 -3.16 15.88 -2.04
N ALA A 222 -4.33 16.50 -1.85
CA ALA A 222 -4.44 17.76 -1.10
C ALA A 222 -4.08 17.58 0.38
N ALA A 223 -4.50 16.47 1.00
CA ALA A 223 -4.13 16.11 2.36
C ALA A 223 -2.64 15.74 2.50
N ARG A 224 -2.01 15.24 1.43
CA ARG A 224 -0.61 14.77 1.39
C ARG A 224 0.16 15.33 0.18
N ARG A 225 0.32 16.66 0.15
CA ARG A 225 1.02 17.38 -0.93
C ARG A 225 2.47 16.93 -1.14
N ASP A 226 3.12 16.43 -0.11
CA ASP A 226 4.46 15.87 -0.18
C ASP A 226 4.49 14.58 -1.04
N LEU A 227 3.48 13.73 -0.95
CA LEU A 227 3.34 12.53 -1.80
C LEU A 227 2.94 12.89 -3.24
N ALA A 228 2.07 13.87 -3.43
CA ALA A 228 1.72 14.37 -4.77
C ALA A 228 2.95 14.78 -5.59
N ARG A 229 3.99 15.31 -4.92
CA ARG A 229 5.27 15.71 -5.56
C ARG A 229 6.16 14.53 -5.96
N THR A 230 5.85 13.32 -5.55
CA THR A 230 6.64 12.10 -5.84
C THR A 230 6.14 11.35 -7.05
N VAL A 231 5.00 11.73 -7.59
CA VAL A 231 4.32 11.08 -8.72
C VAL A 231 3.94 12.11 -9.76
N ASP A 232 3.94 11.70 -11.01
CA ASP A 232 3.41 12.44 -12.15
C ASP A 232 2.19 11.68 -12.67
N LEU A 233 1.06 12.39 -12.85
CA LEU A 233 -0.18 11.84 -13.37
C LEU A 233 -0.32 12.30 -14.82
N THR A 234 -0.19 11.36 -15.73
CA THR A 234 -0.25 11.63 -17.17
C THR A 234 -1.46 10.95 -17.78
N THR A 235 -2.35 11.74 -18.38
CA THR A 235 -3.53 11.24 -19.09
C THR A 235 -3.24 11.20 -20.59
N VAL A 236 -3.56 10.09 -21.22
CA VAL A 236 -3.39 9.87 -22.66
C VAL A 236 -4.68 9.32 -23.27
N ASP A 237 -4.87 9.49 -24.56
CA ASP A 237 -5.97 8.88 -25.29
C ASP A 237 -5.80 7.35 -25.33
N ASP A 238 -6.87 6.62 -24.99
CA ASP A 238 -6.89 5.17 -25.14
C ASP A 238 -7.32 4.82 -26.59
N ALA A 239 -6.50 4.01 -27.24
CA ALA A 239 -6.80 3.54 -28.60
C ALA A 239 -8.14 2.77 -28.73
N LEU A 240 -8.75 2.38 -27.62
CA LEU A 240 -10.06 1.72 -27.54
C LEU A 240 -11.21 2.67 -27.18
N GLY A 241 -10.94 3.98 -27.19
CA GLY A 241 -11.85 5.07 -26.87
C GLY A 241 -11.76 5.52 -25.41
N GLY A 242 -11.90 6.86 -25.23
CA GLY A 242 -11.75 7.52 -23.93
C GLY A 242 -10.30 7.84 -23.58
N THR A 243 -10.05 8.08 -22.31
CA THR A 243 -8.71 8.40 -21.79
C THR A 243 -8.28 7.42 -20.71
N VAL A 244 -6.97 7.28 -20.54
CA VAL A 244 -6.36 6.51 -19.43
C VAL A 244 -5.33 7.38 -18.73
N THR A 245 -5.36 7.36 -17.39
CA THR A 245 -4.36 8.06 -16.57
C THR A 245 -3.34 7.06 -16.03
N PHE A 246 -2.07 7.39 -16.17
CA PHE A 246 -0.95 6.66 -15.58
C PHE A 246 -0.31 7.47 -14.47
N ALA A 247 0.12 6.78 -13.43
CA ALA A 247 0.98 7.35 -12.39
C ALA A 247 2.45 6.98 -12.71
N LEU A 248 3.27 7.97 -12.93
CA LEU A 248 4.69 7.83 -13.22
C LEU A 248 5.53 8.29 -12.02
N ARG A 249 6.62 7.59 -11.74
CA ARG A 249 7.50 7.93 -10.60
C ARG A 249 8.31 9.18 -10.88
N ARG A 250 8.42 10.04 -9.87
CA ARG A 250 9.44 11.11 -9.80
C ARG A 250 10.64 10.75 -8.92
N THR A 251 10.65 9.54 -8.35
CA THR A 251 11.71 9.05 -7.45
C THR A 251 12.19 7.68 -7.89
N CYS A 252 13.49 7.43 -7.86
CA CYS A 252 14.05 6.12 -8.17
C CYS A 252 13.63 5.09 -7.13
N CYS A 253 13.22 3.89 -7.56
CA CYS A 253 12.85 2.77 -6.68
C CYS A 253 14.05 1.87 -6.32
N LEU A 254 15.22 2.16 -6.84
CA LEU A 254 16.46 1.40 -6.69
C LEU A 254 16.42 -0.02 -7.29
N LEU A 255 15.34 -0.43 -7.95
CA LEU A 255 15.18 -1.78 -8.50
C LEU A 255 16.31 -2.11 -9.50
N LEU A 256 16.68 -1.14 -10.34
CA LEU A 256 17.75 -1.30 -11.34
C LEU A 256 19.16 -1.55 -10.74
N LYS A 257 19.33 -1.43 -9.42
CA LYS A 257 20.57 -1.77 -8.72
C LYS A 257 20.65 -3.26 -8.34
N LEU A 258 19.53 -3.97 -8.45
CA LEU A 258 19.51 -5.42 -8.25
C LEU A 258 20.13 -6.13 -9.46
N PRO A 259 20.80 -7.26 -9.25
CA PRO A 259 21.26 -8.11 -10.35
C PRO A 259 20.08 -8.50 -11.26
N ASP A 260 20.33 -8.54 -12.56
CA ASP A 260 19.39 -8.99 -13.59
C ASP A 260 18.06 -8.19 -13.68
N GLU A 261 17.92 -7.09 -12.95
CA GLU A 261 16.71 -6.27 -12.98
C GLU A 261 16.79 -5.14 -14.00
N ALA A 262 15.76 -5.07 -14.83
CA ALA A 262 15.58 -3.99 -15.78
C ALA A 262 14.93 -2.76 -15.10
N GLN A 263 15.05 -1.60 -15.73
CA GLN A 263 14.30 -0.41 -15.34
C GLN A 263 12.79 -0.70 -15.30
N CYS A 264 12.13 -0.36 -14.19
CA CYS A 264 10.68 -0.50 -14.08
C CYS A 264 9.92 0.33 -15.14
N GLY A 265 8.67 -0.04 -15.41
CA GLY A 265 7.84 0.63 -16.43
C GLY A 265 7.66 2.13 -16.20
N THR A 266 7.62 2.55 -14.93
CA THR A 266 7.45 3.94 -14.49
C THR A 266 8.76 4.55 -13.97
N CYS A 267 9.92 4.14 -14.51
CA CYS A 267 11.24 4.53 -13.97
C CYS A 267 11.51 6.03 -14.13
N SER A 268 11.82 6.71 -13.02
CA SER A 268 12.15 8.14 -13.01
C SER A 268 13.48 8.50 -13.71
N LEU A 269 14.27 7.50 -14.11
CA LEU A 269 15.51 7.67 -14.88
C LEU A 269 15.29 7.45 -16.39
N ARG A 270 14.08 7.11 -16.80
CA ARG A 270 13.67 6.98 -18.18
C ARG A 270 13.07 8.31 -18.65
N ASP A 271 13.19 8.59 -19.92
CA ASP A 271 12.46 9.68 -20.55
C ASP A 271 10.95 9.55 -20.31
N HIS A 272 10.27 10.68 -20.12
CA HIS A 272 8.84 10.72 -19.78
C HIS A 272 7.98 10.06 -20.87
N ASP A 273 8.22 10.42 -22.13
CA ASP A 273 7.44 9.90 -23.26
C ASP A 273 7.66 8.42 -23.46
N ALA A 274 8.90 7.95 -23.23
CA ALA A 274 9.21 6.52 -23.23
C ALA A 274 8.51 5.76 -22.09
N CYS A 275 8.32 6.36 -20.91
CA CYS A 275 7.51 5.79 -19.85
C CYS A 275 6.02 5.72 -20.26
N VAL A 276 5.48 6.79 -20.80
CA VAL A 276 4.09 6.87 -21.26
C VAL A 276 3.82 5.82 -22.34
N ALA A 277 4.67 5.75 -23.38
CA ALA A 277 4.54 4.77 -24.45
C ALA A 277 4.51 3.33 -23.89
N ARG A 278 5.46 2.99 -22.99
CA ARG A 278 5.53 1.68 -22.36
C ARG A 278 4.27 1.34 -21.53
N MET A 279 3.76 2.30 -20.76
CA MET A 279 2.55 2.09 -19.96
C MET A 279 1.31 1.94 -20.84
N THR A 280 1.22 2.69 -21.93
CA THR A 280 0.16 2.57 -22.95
C THR A 280 0.17 1.19 -23.60
N ASP A 281 1.34 0.68 -24.00
CA ASP A 281 1.48 -0.66 -24.58
C ASP A 281 1.10 -1.75 -23.58
N TRP A 282 1.57 -1.65 -22.34
CA TRP A 282 1.17 -2.58 -21.28
C TRP A 282 -0.33 -2.57 -21.05
N HIS A 283 -0.96 -1.39 -20.95
CA HIS A 283 -2.41 -1.24 -20.80
C HIS A 283 -3.18 -1.91 -21.94
N ARG A 284 -2.74 -1.68 -23.18
CA ARG A 284 -3.34 -2.30 -24.38
C ARG A 284 -3.28 -3.83 -24.34
N VAL A 285 -2.14 -4.41 -23.95
CA VAL A 285 -1.97 -5.86 -23.82
C VAL A 285 -2.87 -6.42 -22.73
N GLU A 286 -2.92 -5.77 -21.56
CA GLU A 286 -3.73 -6.20 -20.42
C GLU A 286 -5.24 -6.16 -20.74
N ARG A 287 -5.72 -5.12 -21.41
CA ARG A 287 -7.12 -5.03 -21.85
C ARG A 287 -7.50 -6.12 -22.86
N ARG A 288 -6.59 -6.48 -23.78
CA ARG A 288 -6.82 -7.59 -24.71
C ARG A 288 -6.95 -8.92 -23.96
N ARG A 289 -6.07 -9.19 -22.99
CA ARG A 289 -6.14 -10.40 -22.16
C ARG A 289 -7.46 -10.52 -21.43
N ARG A 290 -7.93 -9.45 -20.80
CA ARG A 290 -9.23 -9.46 -20.07
C ARG A 290 -10.42 -9.73 -20.98
N ARG A 291 -10.40 -9.23 -22.21
CA ARG A 291 -11.48 -9.49 -23.19
C ARG A 291 -11.49 -10.92 -23.73
N SER A 292 -10.36 -11.62 -23.70
CA SER A 292 -10.28 -13.02 -24.14
C SER A 292 -10.66 -14.03 -23.04
N THR A 293 -10.86 -13.58 -21.81
CA THR A 293 -11.24 -14.42 -20.65
C THR A 293 -12.71 -14.23 -20.24
N THR A 294 -13.43 -13.31 -20.85
CA THR A 294 -14.89 -13.11 -20.76
C THR A 294 -15.58 -13.66 -21.99
#